data_f1a9c53dde886006eb31c6330785c421
#
_entry.id   f1a9c53dde886006eb31c6330785c421
#
_cell.length_a   1.000
_cell.length_b   1.000
_cell.length_c   1.000
_cell.angle_alpha   90.00
_cell.angle_beta   90.00
_cell.angle_gamma   90.00
#
_symmetry.space_group_name_H-M   'P 1'
#
loop_
_entity.id
_entity.type
_entity.pdbx_description
1 polymer ?
#
loop_
_entity_poly.entity_id
_entity_poly.type
_entity_poly.pdbx_seq_one_letter_code
_entity_poly.pdbx_strand_id
1 'polypeptide(L)'
;MKSGQRQTDIAQSYGVTRQYVNKLAKQGGHISPITTVRENMPWEVDPELARNSTIVSFRLVGHAAVAPDNLSEESLERANSLIRRLKTYNVVVDYDPTYPPIIGLTSTPGAKYFPRTEADEDFIMKIRPGVLVTPVGNRIWRLPKQLL
;
A
#
# COMPACT_ATOMS: atom_id res chain seq x y z
N MET A 1 9.54 10.88 -16.49
CA MET A 1 8.71 12.06 -16.14
C MET A 1 9.54 13.04 -15.36
N LYS A 2 9.29 14.31 -15.59
CA LYS A 2 9.96 15.36 -14.83
C LYS A 2 9.34 15.43 -13.44
N SER A 3 10.14 15.75 -12.44
CA SER A 3 9.67 15.95 -11.08
C SER A 3 8.57 17.03 -11.02
N GLY A 4 7.53 16.78 -10.30
CA GLY A 4 6.42 17.72 -10.12
C GLY A 4 5.36 17.71 -11.21
N GLN A 5 5.57 17.03 -12.33
CA GLN A 5 4.56 16.90 -13.38
C GLN A 5 3.73 15.65 -13.17
N ARG A 6 2.43 15.78 -13.32
CA ARG A 6 1.49 14.65 -13.32
C ARG A 6 1.46 14.01 -14.70
N GLN A 7 1.15 12.72 -14.77
CA GLN A 7 1.01 12.01 -16.04
C GLN A 7 -0.06 12.65 -16.94
N THR A 8 -1.15 13.15 -16.35
CA THR A 8 -2.19 13.85 -17.09
C THR A 8 -1.68 15.13 -17.75
N ASP A 9 -0.87 15.91 -17.03
CA ASP A 9 -0.29 17.13 -17.56
C ASP A 9 0.67 16.84 -18.72
N ILE A 10 1.48 15.80 -18.60
CA ILE A 10 2.37 15.36 -19.67
C ILE A 10 1.56 14.90 -20.88
N ALA A 11 0.49 14.14 -20.68
CA ALA A 11 -0.38 13.70 -21.77
C ALA A 11 -0.99 14.87 -22.52
N GLN A 12 -1.46 15.91 -21.82
CA GLN A 12 -1.97 17.12 -22.43
C GLN A 12 -0.92 17.85 -23.23
N SER A 13 0.29 17.95 -22.68
CA SER A 13 1.41 18.62 -23.35
C SER A 13 1.81 17.97 -24.67
N TYR A 14 1.72 16.64 -24.73
CA TYR A 14 2.11 15.88 -25.92
C TYR A 14 0.94 15.42 -26.78
N GLY A 15 -0.30 15.77 -26.41
CA GLY A 15 -1.47 15.36 -27.16
C GLY A 15 -1.72 13.85 -27.17
N VAL A 16 -1.28 13.13 -26.13
CA VAL A 16 -1.43 11.69 -25.98
C VAL A 16 -2.30 11.35 -24.77
N THR A 17 -2.78 10.10 -24.70
CA THR A 17 -3.61 9.66 -23.57
C THR A 17 -2.76 9.46 -22.30
N ARG A 18 -3.44 9.56 -21.15
CA ARG A 18 -2.81 9.27 -19.86
C ARG A 18 -2.21 7.85 -19.81
N GLN A 19 -2.90 6.89 -20.41
CA GLN A 19 -2.43 5.51 -20.49
C GLN A 19 -1.14 5.39 -21.29
N TYR A 20 -1.02 6.13 -22.37
CA TYR A 20 0.20 6.16 -23.18
C TYR A 20 1.37 6.74 -22.38
N VAL A 21 1.18 7.84 -21.68
CA VAL A 21 2.21 8.43 -20.82
C VAL A 21 2.62 7.47 -19.73
N ASN A 22 1.66 6.78 -19.11
CA ASN A 22 1.93 5.80 -18.08
C ASN A 22 2.78 4.64 -18.62
N LYS A 23 2.47 4.16 -19.83
CA LYS A 23 3.26 3.14 -20.50
C LYS A 23 4.68 3.61 -20.77
N LEU A 24 4.87 4.84 -21.26
CA LEU A 24 6.18 5.41 -21.48
C LEU A 24 6.98 5.57 -20.19
N ALA A 25 6.30 5.99 -19.11
CA ALA A 25 6.92 6.12 -17.80
C ALA A 25 7.47 4.78 -17.30
N LYS A 26 6.69 3.69 -17.47
CA LYS A 26 7.14 2.35 -17.12
C LYS A 26 8.36 1.92 -17.95
N GLN A 27 8.33 2.16 -19.25
CA GLN A 27 9.44 1.84 -20.13
C GLN A 27 10.69 2.64 -19.80
N GLY A 28 10.51 3.89 -19.37
CA GLY A 28 11.61 4.77 -18.96
C GLY A 28 12.07 4.58 -17.52
N GLY A 29 11.46 3.65 -16.77
CA GLY A 29 11.77 3.45 -15.37
C GLY A 29 11.21 4.51 -14.43
N HIS A 30 10.33 5.38 -14.91
CA HIS A 30 9.73 6.48 -14.15
C HIS A 30 8.31 6.12 -13.71
N ILE A 31 8.19 5.21 -12.76
CA ILE A 31 6.89 4.77 -12.22
C ILE A 31 6.59 5.57 -10.96
N SER A 32 5.37 6.13 -10.86
CA SER A 32 4.99 6.88 -9.67
C SER A 32 4.90 5.93 -8.44
N PRO A 33 5.20 6.42 -7.23
CA PRO A 33 5.07 5.60 -6.01
C PRO A 33 3.68 5.02 -5.82
N ILE A 34 2.63 5.79 -6.10
CA ILE A 34 1.24 5.33 -5.99
C ILE A 34 0.99 4.15 -6.94
N THR A 35 1.48 4.23 -8.17
CA THR A 35 1.34 3.16 -9.15
C THR A 35 2.09 1.90 -8.69
N THR A 36 3.32 2.07 -8.18
CA THR A 36 4.11 0.96 -7.67
C THR A 36 3.37 0.23 -6.54
N VAL A 37 2.82 0.95 -5.59
CA VAL A 37 2.06 0.37 -4.48
C VAL A 37 0.83 -0.37 -5.00
N ARG A 38 0.05 0.28 -5.86
CA ARG A 38 -1.19 -0.30 -6.39
C ARG A 38 -0.96 -1.59 -7.18
N GLU A 39 0.10 -1.62 -8.00
CA GLU A 39 0.41 -2.79 -8.83
C GLU A 39 0.99 -3.96 -8.03
N ASN A 40 1.44 -3.72 -6.80
CA ASN A 40 2.09 -4.72 -5.98
C ASN A 40 1.33 -5.02 -4.68
N MET A 41 0.03 -4.71 -4.63
CA MET A 41 -0.82 -5.06 -3.50
C MET A 41 -0.92 -6.58 -3.36
N PRO A 42 -0.89 -7.10 -2.12
CA PRO A 42 -1.02 -8.55 -1.91
C PRO A 42 -2.44 -9.07 -2.19
N TRP A 43 -3.41 -8.18 -2.29
CA TRP A 43 -4.82 -8.52 -2.57
C TRP A 43 -5.38 -7.60 -3.64
N GLU A 44 -6.39 -8.12 -4.34
CA GLU A 44 -7.22 -7.30 -5.21
C GLU A 44 -8.34 -6.71 -4.36
N VAL A 45 -8.19 -5.44 -3.98
CA VAL A 45 -9.13 -4.77 -3.08
C VAL A 45 -10.30 -4.18 -3.86
N ASP A 46 -11.54 -4.47 -3.43
CA ASP A 46 -12.72 -3.87 -4.02
C ASP A 46 -12.64 -2.34 -3.92
N PRO A 47 -12.95 -1.61 -5.01
CA PRO A 47 -12.92 -0.15 -4.97
C PRO A 47 -13.77 0.46 -3.86
N GLU A 48 -14.88 -0.17 -3.52
CA GLU A 48 -15.77 0.27 -2.44
C GLU A 48 -15.12 0.18 -1.07
N LEU A 49 -14.14 -0.72 -0.89
CA LEU A 49 -13.45 -0.95 0.37
C LEU A 49 -12.06 -0.32 0.43
N ALA A 50 -11.62 0.31 -0.65
CA ALA A 50 -10.28 0.89 -0.75
C ALA A 50 -10.06 2.06 0.23
N ARG A 51 -11.13 2.66 0.76
CA ARG A 51 -11.07 3.75 1.73
C ARG A 51 -11.10 3.27 3.19
N ASN A 52 -11.22 1.96 3.42
CA ASN A 52 -11.08 1.41 4.76
C ASN A 52 -9.79 1.95 5.39
N SER A 53 -9.87 2.46 6.62
CA SER A 53 -8.74 3.13 7.27
C SER A 53 -7.52 2.24 7.43
N THR A 54 -7.72 0.96 7.70
CA THR A 54 -6.62 -0.01 7.80
C THR A 54 -5.97 -0.24 6.43
N ILE A 55 -6.77 -0.37 5.37
CA ILE A 55 -6.26 -0.55 4.01
C ILE A 55 -5.49 0.71 3.54
N VAL A 56 -6.00 1.89 3.86
CA VAL A 56 -5.30 3.15 3.54
C VAL A 56 -3.94 3.19 4.25
N SER A 57 -3.91 2.90 5.54
CA SER A 57 -2.66 2.88 6.31
C SER A 57 -1.69 1.82 5.78
N PHE A 58 -2.20 0.65 5.40
CA PHE A 58 -1.40 -0.41 4.78
C PHE A 58 -0.70 0.10 3.50
N ARG A 59 -1.44 0.73 2.61
CA ARG A 59 -0.87 1.29 1.38
C ARG A 59 0.18 2.36 1.68
N LEU A 60 -0.04 3.17 2.72
CA LEU A 60 0.91 4.21 3.10
C LEU A 60 2.23 3.63 3.61
N VAL A 61 2.21 2.49 4.27
CA VAL A 61 3.47 1.79 4.65
C VAL A 61 4.27 1.41 3.41
N GLY A 62 3.62 0.84 2.41
CA GLY A 62 4.27 0.52 1.13
C GLY A 62 4.78 1.76 0.40
N HIS A 63 3.99 2.82 0.37
CA HIS A 63 4.37 4.09 -0.25
C HIS A 63 5.63 4.67 0.43
N ALA A 64 5.68 4.64 1.76
CA ALA A 64 6.85 5.10 2.50
C ALA A 64 8.09 4.27 2.22
N ALA A 65 7.93 2.98 1.97
CA ALA A 65 9.06 2.11 1.59
C ALA A 65 9.59 2.44 0.21
N VAL A 66 8.73 2.90 -0.70
CA VAL A 66 9.10 3.26 -2.08
C VAL A 66 9.66 4.68 -2.14
N ALA A 67 8.99 5.64 -1.50
CA ALA A 67 9.33 7.06 -1.61
C ALA A 67 8.90 7.80 -0.33
N PRO A 68 9.68 7.68 0.76
CA PRO A 68 9.30 8.28 2.04
C PRO A 68 9.15 9.80 1.97
N ASP A 69 9.96 10.48 1.16
CA ASP A 69 9.92 11.93 1.03
C ASP A 69 8.70 12.45 0.27
N ASN A 70 7.92 11.56 -0.32
CA ASN A 70 6.74 11.90 -1.09
C ASN A 70 5.47 11.98 -0.23
N LEU A 71 5.56 11.64 1.06
CA LEU A 71 4.42 11.62 1.96
C LEU A 71 4.39 12.84 2.88
N SER A 72 3.18 13.33 3.18
CA SER A 72 2.97 14.35 4.20
C SER A 72 3.26 13.78 5.60
N GLU A 73 3.46 14.66 6.57
CA GLU A 73 3.62 14.25 7.97
C GLU A 73 2.39 13.47 8.47
N GLU A 74 1.20 13.91 8.09
CA GLU A 74 -0.05 13.21 8.44
C GLU A 74 -0.09 11.79 7.87
N SER A 75 0.29 11.61 6.61
CA SER A 75 0.34 10.30 5.98
C SER A 75 1.39 9.39 6.62
N LEU A 76 2.57 9.93 6.94
CA LEU A 76 3.60 9.19 7.67
C LEU A 76 3.11 8.77 9.04
N GLU A 77 2.40 9.63 9.76
CA GLU A 77 1.84 9.30 11.08
C GLU A 77 0.80 8.18 10.98
N ARG A 78 -0.02 8.17 9.95
CA ARG A 78 -0.98 7.08 9.70
C ARG A 78 -0.27 5.76 9.46
N ALA A 79 0.79 5.77 8.65
CA ALA A 79 1.61 4.58 8.41
C ALA A 79 2.28 4.11 9.70
N ASN A 80 2.87 5.02 10.47
CA ASN A 80 3.50 4.71 11.74
C ASN A 80 2.53 4.15 12.77
N SER A 81 1.30 4.65 12.78
CA SER A 81 0.26 4.16 13.68
C SER A 81 -0.04 2.68 13.41
N LEU A 82 -0.12 2.29 12.14
CA LEU A 82 -0.28 0.89 11.78
C LEU A 82 0.93 0.06 12.20
N ILE A 83 2.13 0.55 11.91
CA ILE A 83 3.38 -0.15 12.28
C ILE A 83 3.43 -0.39 13.79
N ARG A 84 3.12 0.63 14.60
CA ARG A 84 3.09 0.49 16.06
C ARG A 84 2.11 -0.58 16.50
N ARG A 85 0.91 -0.60 15.91
CA ARG A 85 -0.12 -1.59 16.23
C ARG A 85 0.35 -3.00 15.91
N LEU A 86 0.92 -3.20 14.73
CA LEU A 86 1.41 -4.52 14.32
C LEU A 86 2.54 -5.03 15.21
N LYS A 87 3.42 -4.14 15.65
CA LYS A 87 4.52 -4.50 16.56
C LYS A 87 4.04 -4.74 17.98
N THR A 88 3.20 -3.85 18.51
CA THR A 88 2.72 -3.93 19.89
C THR A 88 1.95 -5.21 20.15
N TYR A 89 1.08 -5.59 19.23
CA TYR A 89 0.20 -6.75 19.39
C TYR A 89 0.70 -7.99 18.66
N ASN A 90 1.83 -7.88 17.95
CA ASN A 90 2.40 -8.96 17.14
C ASN A 90 1.37 -9.58 16.20
N VAL A 91 0.74 -8.73 15.41
CA VAL A 91 -0.32 -9.11 14.47
C VAL A 91 0.04 -8.72 13.04
N VAL A 92 -0.72 -9.26 12.10
CA VAL A 92 -0.63 -8.96 10.67
C VAL A 92 -2.02 -8.59 10.15
N VAL A 93 -2.05 -7.89 9.02
CA VAL A 93 -3.31 -7.48 8.37
C VAL A 93 -3.69 -8.52 7.32
N ASP A 94 -4.97 -8.87 7.25
CA ASP A 94 -5.52 -9.62 6.13
C ASP A 94 -6.71 -8.86 5.55
N TYR A 95 -6.95 -9.08 4.26
CA TYR A 95 -8.06 -8.49 3.55
C TYR A 95 -8.98 -9.58 3.02
N ASP A 96 -10.27 -9.39 3.23
CA ASP A 96 -11.33 -10.14 2.58
C ASP A 96 -12.58 -9.25 2.62
N PRO A 97 -13.31 -9.08 1.50
CA PRO A 97 -14.47 -8.19 1.50
C PRO A 97 -15.57 -8.60 2.49
N THR A 98 -15.57 -9.84 2.95
CA THR A 98 -16.55 -10.35 3.91
C THR A 98 -16.19 -10.09 5.38
N TYR A 99 -14.98 -9.63 5.68
CA TYR A 99 -14.60 -9.33 7.06
C TYR A 99 -15.42 -8.14 7.58
N PRO A 100 -16.13 -8.28 8.74
CA PRO A 100 -16.93 -7.19 9.27
C PRO A 100 -16.06 -6.02 9.74
N PRO A 101 -16.67 -4.83 9.90
CA PRO A 101 -15.97 -3.70 10.51
C PRO A 101 -15.41 -4.06 11.88
N ILE A 102 -14.24 -3.50 12.23
CA ILE A 102 -13.62 -3.72 13.53
C ILE A 102 -14.16 -2.68 14.51
N ILE A 103 -14.85 -3.10 15.54
CA ILE A 103 -15.46 -2.22 16.53
C ILE A 103 -14.39 -1.32 17.16
N GLY A 104 -14.63 -0.02 17.12
CA GLY A 104 -13.72 0.97 17.67
C GLY A 104 -12.54 1.35 16.76
N LEU A 105 -12.38 0.70 15.59
CA LEU A 105 -11.27 0.94 14.68
C LEU A 105 -11.69 1.33 13.28
N THR A 106 -12.62 0.57 12.68
CA THR A 106 -13.07 0.83 11.31
C THR A 106 -14.58 0.88 11.26
N SER A 107 -15.11 1.72 10.36
CA SER A 107 -16.55 1.80 10.08
C SER A 107 -16.95 0.98 8.85
N THR A 108 -15.99 0.46 8.10
CA THR A 108 -16.20 -0.28 6.88
C THR A 108 -15.59 -1.68 6.99
N PRO A 109 -16.16 -2.68 6.26
CA PRO A 109 -15.62 -4.04 6.25
C PRO A 109 -14.33 -4.12 5.42
N GLY A 110 -13.70 -5.28 5.43
CA GLY A 110 -12.64 -5.66 4.50
C GLY A 110 -11.28 -5.94 5.14
N ALA A 111 -11.02 -5.45 6.33
CA ALA A 111 -9.73 -5.66 6.99
C ALA A 111 -9.89 -6.35 8.33
N LYS A 112 -8.93 -7.20 8.67
CA LYS A 112 -8.89 -7.89 9.95
C LYS A 112 -7.44 -8.12 10.37
N TYR A 113 -7.19 -8.13 11.67
CA TYR A 113 -5.89 -8.45 12.25
C TYR A 113 -5.86 -9.90 12.70
N PHE A 114 -4.75 -10.58 12.44
CA PHE A 114 -4.50 -11.95 12.85
C PHE A 114 -3.21 -12.05 13.63
N PRO A 115 -3.09 -12.97 14.58
CA PRO A 115 -1.80 -13.22 15.24
C PRO A 115 -0.73 -13.58 14.20
N ARG A 116 0.46 -13.02 14.36
CA ARG A 116 1.61 -13.33 13.51
C ARG A 116 2.07 -14.77 13.74
N THR A 117 2.39 -15.46 12.65
CA THR A 117 2.97 -16.81 12.68
C THR A 117 4.31 -16.80 11.97
N GLU A 118 5.07 -17.89 12.05
CA GLU A 118 6.36 -18.02 11.37
C GLU A 118 6.24 -17.79 9.84
N ALA A 119 5.14 -18.27 9.25
CA ALA A 119 4.91 -18.12 7.81
C ALA A 119 4.81 -16.65 7.39
N ASP A 120 4.41 -15.77 8.30
CA ASP A 120 4.25 -14.34 8.01
C ASP A 120 5.60 -13.60 8.02
N GLU A 121 6.67 -14.21 8.56
CA GLU A 121 7.98 -13.57 8.69
C GLU A 121 7.84 -12.17 9.32
N ASP A 122 8.44 -11.15 8.72
CA ASP A 122 8.28 -9.75 9.12
C ASP A 122 7.34 -8.96 8.19
N PHE A 123 6.54 -9.67 7.38
CA PHE A 123 5.53 -9.02 6.54
C PHE A 123 4.47 -8.33 7.38
N ILE A 124 3.89 -7.26 6.84
CA ILE A 124 2.79 -6.56 7.49
C ILE A 124 1.42 -7.19 7.17
N MET A 125 1.37 -8.09 6.17
CA MET A 125 0.15 -8.82 5.83
C MET A 125 0.26 -10.30 6.18
N LYS A 126 -0.90 -10.93 6.34
CA LYS A 126 -1.01 -12.37 6.54
C LYS A 126 -0.56 -13.12 5.29
N ILE A 127 0.32 -14.09 5.45
CA ILE A 127 0.75 -14.97 4.36
C ILE A 127 -0.13 -16.22 4.38
N ARG A 128 -0.93 -16.37 3.34
CA ARG A 128 -1.88 -17.48 3.18
C ARG A 128 -2.17 -17.69 1.70
N PRO A 129 -2.82 -18.81 1.31
CA PRO A 129 -3.25 -19.02 -0.08
C PRO A 129 -4.11 -17.84 -0.57
N GLY A 130 -3.87 -17.40 -1.79
CA GLY A 130 -4.56 -16.26 -2.40
C GLY A 130 -3.87 -14.92 -2.19
N VAL A 131 -2.87 -14.84 -1.33
CA VAL A 131 -2.06 -13.64 -1.15
C VAL A 131 -0.94 -13.63 -2.18
N LEU A 132 -0.85 -12.52 -2.94
CA LEU A 132 0.18 -12.36 -3.95
C LEU A 132 1.35 -11.57 -3.36
N VAL A 133 2.55 -12.16 -3.42
CA VAL A 133 3.78 -11.47 -3.04
C VAL A 133 4.65 -11.33 -4.28
N THR A 134 4.61 -10.15 -4.89
CA THR A 134 5.47 -9.83 -6.03
C THR A 134 6.90 -9.57 -5.57
N PRO A 135 7.91 -9.57 -6.47
CA PRO A 135 9.28 -9.20 -6.08
C PRO A 135 9.36 -7.83 -5.39
N VAL A 136 8.59 -6.86 -5.87
CA VAL A 136 8.51 -5.53 -5.24
C VAL A 136 7.78 -5.64 -3.90
N GLY A 137 6.65 -6.34 -3.84
CA GLY A 137 5.88 -6.56 -2.61
C GLY A 137 6.69 -7.25 -1.53
N ASN A 138 7.57 -8.18 -1.91
CA ASN A 138 8.46 -8.85 -0.98
C ASN A 138 9.40 -7.87 -0.26
N ARG A 139 9.69 -6.72 -0.85
CA ARG A 139 10.54 -5.69 -0.26
C ARG A 139 9.75 -4.64 0.51
N ILE A 140 8.62 -4.20 -0.03
CA ILE A 140 7.91 -3.05 0.53
C ILE A 140 6.91 -3.39 1.64
N TRP A 141 6.42 -4.62 1.70
CA TRP A 141 5.43 -5.03 2.71
C TRP A 141 6.09 -5.66 3.95
N ARG A 142 7.21 -5.10 4.38
CA ARG A 142 7.95 -5.56 5.57
C ARG A 142 7.82 -4.56 6.71
N LEU A 143 7.81 -5.05 7.95
CA LEU A 143 7.90 -4.18 9.12
C LEU A 143 9.25 -3.49 9.13
N PRO A 144 9.29 -2.15 9.18
CA PRO A 144 10.56 -1.45 9.33
C PRO A 144 11.11 -1.66 10.74
N LYS A 145 12.44 -1.60 10.87
CA LYS A 145 13.09 -1.74 12.17
C LYS A 145 12.80 -0.55 13.08
N GLN A 146 12.57 0.63 12.48
CA GLN A 146 12.27 1.86 13.19
C GLN A 146 11.05 2.50 12.54
N LEU A 147 10.38 3.41 13.26
CA LEU A 147 9.29 4.19 12.69
C LEU A 147 9.80 5.04 11.52
N LEU A 148 8.90 5.32 10.61
CA LEU A 148 9.19 6.06 9.39
C LEU A 148 9.45 7.56 9.67
#